data_59a41da6f76df055b79b20a31cd84f80
#
_entry.id   59a41da6f76df055b79b20a31cd84f80
#
_cell.length_a   1.000
_cell.length_b   1.000
_cell.length_c   1.000
_cell.angle_alpha   90.00
_cell.angle_beta   90.00
_cell.angle_gamma   90.00
#
_symmetry.space_group_name_H-M   'P 1'
#
loop_
_entity.id
_entity.type
_entity.pdbx_description
1 polymer ?
#
loop_
_entity_poly.entity_id
_entity_poly.type
_entity_poly.pdbx_seq_one_letter_code
_entity_poly.pdbx_strand_id
1 'polypeptide(L)'
;MFALKTIHLEKKVSNENQIILLFDLDSFCPCMYPMLYTMKFLRFQSISTQHADLIAIKFWYEFWFEKFATSFCESFYSTSYNFEIIQCEIDNFIVYLENNKKLESNLIRLSNSEHINYTTIGHRVRSFLKFYNFLINEYLSMQSQPQLTLKEIQKIKKN
;
A
#
# COMPACT_ATOMS: atom_id res chain seq x y z
N MET A 1 -1.65 2.32 -12.14
CA MET A 1 -1.94 0.86 -11.95
C MET A 1 -0.74 0.18 -11.29
N PHE A 2 -0.93 -0.81 -10.36
CA PHE A 2 0.18 -1.41 -9.59
C PHE A 2 0.36 -2.90 -9.87
N ALA A 3 1.61 -3.37 -9.96
CA ALA A 3 1.93 -4.78 -10.18
C ALA A 3 3.15 -5.24 -9.37
N LEU A 4 3.14 -6.52 -8.97
CA LEU A 4 4.30 -7.16 -8.36
C LEU A 4 5.18 -7.75 -9.44
N LYS A 5 6.50 -7.53 -9.33
CA LYS A 5 7.51 -8.12 -10.21
C LYS A 5 8.61 -8.78 -9.40
N THR A 6 8.98 -9.99 -9.77
CA THR A 6 10.14 -10.69 -9.20
C THR A 6 11.42 -10.22 -9.88
N ILE A 7 12.41 -9.82 -9.10
CA ILE A 7 13.71 -9.37 -9.55
C ILE A 7 14.76 -10.39 -9.11
N HIS A 8 15.62 -10.79 -10.04
CA HIS A 8 16.76 -11.65 -9.78
C HIS A 8 18.00 -10.78 -9.52
N LEU A 9 18.61 -10.90 -8.36
CA LEU A 9 19.75 -10.08 -7.95
C LEU A 9 21.08 -10.57 -8.54
N GLU A 10 21.13 -11.82 -9.01
CA GLU A 10 22.31 -12.44 -9.63
C GLU A 10 21.95 -13.26 -10.85
N LYS A 11 22.95 -13.51 -11.72
CA LYS A 11 22.77 -14.34 -12.94
C LYS A 11 22.44 -15.82 -12.66
N LYS A 12 22.73 -16.31 -11.45
CA LYS A 12 22.34 -17.67 -11.04
C LYS A 12 20.98 -17.62 -10.37
N VAL A 13 20.02 -18.31 -10.96
CA VAL A 13 18.65 -18.42 -10.46
C VAL A 13 18.64 -19.36 -9.24
N SER A 14 19.03 -18.85 -8.08
CA SER A 14 18.71 -19.48 -6.80
C SER A 14 17.57 -18.70 -6.14
N ASN A 15 16.65 -19.39 -5.47
CA ASN A 15 15.54 -18.75 -4.76
C ASN A 15 16.01 -17.76 -3.69
N GLU A 16 17.26 -17.86 -3.24
CA GLU A 16 17.88 -16.99 -2.23
C GLU A 16 18.22 -15.59 -2.76
N ASN A 17 18.31 -15.43 -4.09
CA ASN A 17 18.67 -14.16 -4.73
C ASN A 17 17.51 -13.50 -5.46
N GLN A 18 16.29 -13.82 -5.05
CA GLN A 18 15.07 -13.21 -5.61
C GLN A 18 14.42 -12.27 -4.61
N ILE A 19 14.00 -11.13 -5.10
CA ILE A 19 13.14 -10.20 -4.36
C ILE A 19 11.91 -9.87 -5.18
N ILE A 20 10.81 -9.57 -4.50
CA ILE A 20 9.60 -9.07 -5.14
C ILE A 20 9.50 -7.58 -4.86
N LEU A 21 9.21 -6.80 -5.89
CA LEU A 21 8.97 -5.36 -5.78
C LEU A 21 7.58 -4.99 -6.29
N LEU A 22 6.98 -3.98 -5.68
CA LEU A 22 5.77 -3.34 -6.17
C LEU A 22 6.12 -2.22 -7.13
N PHE A 23 5.60 -2.29 -8.35
CA PHE A 23 5.78 -1.29 -9.40
C PHE A 23 4.51 -0.50 -9.64
N ASP A 24 4.67 0.78 -9.87
CA ASP A 24 3.69 1.59 -10.57
C ASP A 24 3.89 1.40 -12.08
N LEU A 25 2.86 0.90 -12.76
CA LEU A 25 2.93 0.59 -14.18
C LEU A 25 2.84 1.84 -15.07
N ASP A 26 2.34 2.95 -14.55
CA ASP A 26 2.20 4.18 -15.30
C ASP A 26 3.56 4.91 -15.39
N SER A 27 4.34 4.89 -14.31
CA SER A 27 5.71 5.43 -14.27
C SER A 27 6.79 4.42 -14.62
N PHE A 28 6.47 3.12 -14.68
CA PHE A 28 7.41 2.00 -14.80
C PHE A 28 8.49 1.95 -13.70
N CYS A 29 8.22 2.58 -12.55
CA CYS A 29 9.16 2.63 -11.43
C CYS A 29 8.67 1.79 -10.25
N PRO A 30 9.59 1.22 -9.44
CA PRO A 30 9.21 0.61 -8.18
C PRO A 30 8.69 1.68 -7.21
N CYS A 31 7.61 1.33 -6.49
CA CYS A 31 7.07 2.19 -5.44
C CYS A 31 8.09 2.31 -4.30
N MET A 32 8.51 3.52 -3.97
CA MET A 32 9.66 3.80 -3.10
C MET A 32 9.53 3.15 -1.72
N TYR A 33 8.43 3.37 -1.00
CA TYR A 33 8.29 2.85 0.37
C TYR A 33 8.19 1.32 0.43
N PRO A 34 7.41 0.64 -0.42
CA PRO A 34 7.43 -0.82 -0.49
C PRO A 34 8.80 -1.38 -0.90
N MET A 35 9.53 -0.72 -1.78
CA MET A 35 10.89 -1.10 -2.15
C MET A 35 11.82 -1.05 -0.94
N LEU A 36 11.83 0.05 -0.17
CA LEU A 36 12.63 0.18 1.04
C LEU A 36 12.25 -0.86 2.09
N TYR A 37 10.95 -1.14 2.27
CA TYR A 37 10.45 -2.18 3.16
C TYR A 37 10.94 -3.57 2.73
N THR A 38 10.88 -3.87 1.43
CA THR A 38 11.41 -5.12 0.89
C THR A 38 12.92 -5.23 1.15
N MET A 39 13.69 -4.21 0.85
CA MET A 39 15.13 -4.23 1.00
C MET A 39 15.60 -4.36 2.45
N LYS A 40 14.86 -3.79 3.40
CA LYS A 40 15.22 -3.84 4.83
C LYS A 40 14.71 -5.08 5.56
N PHE A 41 13.54 -5.59 5.20
CA PHE A 41 12.86 -6.64 5.96
C PHE A 41 12.46 -7.86 5.14
N LEU A 42 11.77 -7.67 4.00
CA LEU A 42 11.18 -8.80 3.28
C LEU A 42 12.21 -9.63 2.52
N ARG A 43 13.32 -9.07 2.09
CA ARG A 43 14.38 -9.80 1.35
C ARG A 43 14.93 -11.03 2.09
N PHE A 44 14.80 -11.06 3.40
CA PHE A 44 15.23 -12.19 4.25
C PHE A 44 14.14 -13.23 4.48
N GLN A 45 12.94 -13.00 3.95
CA GLN A 45 11.78 -13.88 4.05
C GLN A 45 11.65 -14.75 2.79
N SER A 46 10.89 -15.85 2.91
CA SER A 46 10.57 -16.65 1.74
C SER A 46 9.84 -15.84 0.65
N ILE A 47 9.99 -16.22 -0.60
CA ILE A 47 9.30 -15.57 -1.73
C ILE A 47 7.78 -15.54 -1.53
N SER A 48 7.19 -16.62 -0.99
CA SER A 48 5.74 -16.64 -0.71
C SER A 48 5.34 -15.63 0.38
N THR A 49 6.17 -15.43 1.40
CA THR A 49 5.94 -14.40 2.43
C THR A 49 6.08 -12.99 1.86
N GLN A 50 7.14 -12.75 1.07
CA GLN A 50 7.31 -11.47 0.36
C GLN A 50 6.08 -11.16 -0.49
N HIS A 51 5.61 -12.13 -1.29
CA HIS A 51 4.46 -11.98 -2.15
C HIS A 51 3.17 -11.68 -1.35
N ALA A 52 2.92 -12.42 -0.27
CA ALA A 52 1.73 -12.23 0.55
C ALA A 52 1.69 -10.84 1.22
N ASP A 53 2.80 -10.37 1.78
CA ASP A 53 2.89 -9.05 2.40
C ASP A 53 2.77 -7.93 1.35
N LEU A 54 3.43 -8.07 0.20
CA LEU A 54 3.38 -7.06 -0.87
C LEU A 54 2.02 -7.00 -1.59
N ILE A 55 1.26 -8.11 -1.66
CA ILE A 55 -0.13 -8.07 -2.15
C ILE A 55 -1.00 -7.17 -1.26
N ALA A 56 -0.85 -7.25 0.06
CA ALA A 56 -1.60 -6.40 0.98
C ALA A 56 -1.25 -4.91 0.78
N ILE A 57 0.05 -4.62 0.62
CA ILE A 57 0.54 -3.27 0.35
C ILE A 57 0.03 -2.79 -1.02
N LYS A 58 0.02 -3.66 -2.04
CA LYS A 58 -0.55 -3.33 -3.35
C LYS A 58 -2.01 -2.89 -3.24
N PHE A 59 -2.83 -3.59 -2.45
CA PHE A 59 -4.22 -3.20 -2.25
C PHE A 59 -4.37 -1.86 -1.54
N TRP A 60 -3.48 -1.53 -0.60
CA TRP A 60 -3.42 -0.20 -0.02
C TRP A 60 -3.14 0.88 -1.05
N TYR A 61 -2.19 0.65 -1.96
CA TYR A 61 -1.86 1.59 -3.03
C TYR A 61 -2.99 1.75 -4.04
N GLU A 62 -3.70 0.67 -4.39
CA GLU A 62 -4.88 0.69 -5.26
C GLU A 62 -6.02 1.47 -4.60
N PHE A 63 -6.36 1.14 -3.33
CA PHE A 63 -7.36 1.85 -2.53
C PHE A 63 -7.07 3.36 -2.46
N TRP A 64 -5.81 3.70 -2.15
CA TRP A 64 -5.40 5.09 -2.05
C TRP A 64 -5.56 5.84 -3.36
N PHE A 65 -5.10 5.24 -4.45
CA PHE A 65 -5.20 5.83 -5.78
C PHE A 65 -6.65 5.99 -6.24
N GLU A 66 -7.52 5.00 -6.01
CA GLU A 66 -8.96 5.09 -6.31
C GLU A 66 -9.62 6.23 -5.54
N LYS A 67 -9.27 6.38 -4.27
CA LYS A 67 -9.92 7.38 -3.39
C LYS A 67 -9.43 8.80 -3.64
N PHE A 68 -8.14 8.98 -3.87
CA PHE A 68 -7.49 10.28 -3.88
C PHE A 68 -6.96 10.72 -5.25
N ALA A 69 -7.01 9.84 -6.25
CA ALA A 69 -6.47 10.09 -7.61
C ALA A 69 -4.99 10.52 -7.63
N THR A 70 -4.23 10.12 -6.62
CA THR A 70 -2.79 10.39 -6.47
C THR A 70 -2.09 9.18 -5.85
N SER A 71 -0.80 8.99 -6.12
CA SER A 71 -0.06 7.88 -5.54
C SER A 71 0.11 8.06 -4.02
N PHE A 72 0.14 6.94 -3.28
CA PHE A 72 0.42 6.99 -1.84
C PHE A 72 1.80 7.61 -1.55
N CYS A 73 2.82 7.28 -2.35
CA CYS A 73 4.16 7.84 -2.18
C CYS A 73 4.16 9.37 -2.26
N GLU A 74 3.48 9.91 -3.27
CA GLU A 74 3.40 11.36 -3.47
C GLU A 74 2.60 12.04 -2.37
N SER A 75 1.46 11.45 -1.97
CA SER A 75 0.62 12.00 -0.89
C SER A 75 1.36 12.03 0.44
N PHE A 76 2.02 10.94 0.80
CA PHE A 76 2.73 10.83 2.07
C PHE A 76 3.95 11.74 2.14
N TYR A 77 4.70 11.88 1.04
CA TYR A 77 5.81 12.82 0.94
C TYR A 77 5.34 14.28 1.01
N SER A 78 4.33 14.67 0.22
CA SER A 78 3.85 16.05 0.15
C SER A 78 3.13 16.53 1.41
N THR A 79 2.63 15.61 2.24
CA THR A 79 2.10 15.92 3.57
C THR A 79 3.17 15.90 4.67
N SER A 80 4.46 15.89 4.31
CA SER A 80 5.58 15.82 5.25
C SER A 80 5.48 14.63 6.22
N TYR A 81 5.16 13.45 5.66
CA TYR A 81 5.02 12.19 6.40
C TYR A 81 3.94 12.21 7.49
N ASN A 82 2.81 12.85 7.21
CA ASN A 82 1.72 12.93 8.16
C ASN A 82 1.02 11.57 8.33
N PHE A 83 1.20 10.94 9.50
CA PHE A 83 0.62 9.64 9.84
C PHE A 83 -0.89 9.70 10.13
N GLU A 84 -1.44 10.85 10.52
CA GLU A 84 -2.88 11.00 10.77
C GLU A 84 -3.70 10.69 9.53
N ILE A 85 -3.20 11.06 8.33
CA ILE A 85 -3.90 10.76 7.07
C ILE A 85 -4.00 9.25 6.81
N ILE A 86 -3.00 8.48 7.24
CA ILE A 86 -3.03 7.01 7.11
C ILE A 86 -4.02 6.44 8.13
N GLN A 87 -3.93 6.91 9.40
CA GLN A 87 -4.79 6.43 10.49
C GLN A 87 -6.27 6.65 10.18
N CYS A 88 -6.63 7.82 9.66
CA CYS A 88 -8.02 8.12 9.27
C CYS A 88 -8.56 7.21 8.16
N GLU A 89 -7.69 6.54 7.42
CA GLU A 89 -8.07 5.72 6.27
C GLU A 89 -8.00 4.20 6.52
N ILE A 90 -7.50 3.76 7.67
CA ILE A 90 -7.37 2.31 7.97
C ILE A 90 -8.74 1.62 7.95
N ASP A 91 -9.75 2.19 8.59
CA ASP A 91 -11.09 1.61 8.63
C ASP A 91 -11.72 1.56 7.24
N ASN A 92 -11.54 2.60 6.43
CA ASN A 92 -12.00 2.65 5.05
C ASN A 92 -11.30 1.60 4.18
N PHE A 93 -10.02 1.35 4.43
CA PHE A 93 -9.26 0.31 3.75
C PHE A 93 -9.77 -1.10 4.11
N ILE A 94 -10.13 -1.34 5.38
CA ILE A 94 -10.72 -2.63 5.78
C ILE A 94 -12.04 -2.85 5.05
N VAL A 95 -12.91 -1.85 5.01
CA VAL A 95 -14.18 -1.89 4.26
C VAL A 95 -13.94 -2.13 2.76
N TYR A 96 -12.93 -1.50 2.18
CA TYR A 96 -12.52 -1.73 0.80
C TYR A 96 -12.13 -3.19 0.53
N LEU A 97 -11.37 -3.81 1.43
CA LEU A 97 -11.01 -5.22 1.33
C LEU A 97 -12.24 -6.15 1.46
N GLU A 98 -13.20 -5.81 2.31
CA GLU A 98 -14.46 -6.54 2.49
C GLU A 98 -15.36 -6.45 1.28
N ASN A 99 -15.36 -5.32 0.58
CA ASN A 99 -16.18 -5.06 -0.60
C ASN A 99 -15.52 -5.50 -1.91
N ASN A 100 -14.66 -6.54 -1.87
CA ASN A 100 -13.94 -7.03 -3.05
C ASN A 100 -13.17 -5.94 -3.80
N LYS A 101 -12.57 -5.00 -3.06
CA LYS A 101 -11.76 -3.90 -3.58
C LYS A 101 -12.56 -2.90 -4.43
N LYS A 102 -13.73 -2.53 -3.97
CA LYS A 102 -14.52 -1.45 -4.56
C LYS A 102 -14.77 -0.38 -3.51
N LEU A 103 -14.55 0.88 -3.88
CA LEU A 103 -15.03 1.99 -3.07
C LEU A 103 -16.54 2.06 -3.20
N GLU A 104 -17.24 2.06 -2.07
CA GLU A 104 -18.70 2.25 -2.09
C GLU A 104 -19.03 3.68 -2.51
N SER A 105 -19.58 3.84 -3.70
CA SER A 105 -20.44 4.96 -4.02
C SER A 105 -21.88 4.53 -3.77
N ASN A 106 -22.43 4.83 -2.58
CA ASN A 106 -23.88 4.81 -2.26
C ASN A 106 -24.72 3.61 -2.74
N LEU A 107 -24.15 2.42 -2.92
CA LEU A 107 -24.92 1.24 -3.31
C LEU A 107 -25.32 0.45 -2.07
N ILE A 108 -26.62 0.42 -1.80
CA ILE A 108 -27.29 -0.53 -0.92
C ILE A 108 -26.76 -1.93 -1.24
N ARG A 109 -26.21 -2.62 -0.23
CA ARG A 109 -25.80 -4.03 -0.32
C ARG A 109 -26.99 -4.87 -0.79
N LEU A 110 -27.11 -5.11 -2.07
CA LEU A 110 -27.86 -6.25 -2.57
C LEU A 110 -26.96 -7.47 -2.39
N SER A 111 -27.34 -8.28 -1.44
CA SER A 111 -26.66 -9.49 -0.99
C SER A 111 -26.48 -10.50 -2.12
N ASN A 112 -25.38 -10.40 -2.85
CA ASN A 112 -24.78 -11.58 -3.46
C ASN A 112 -23.64 -12.00 -2.55
N SER A 113 -23.91 -13.05 -1.77
CA SER A 113 -22.99 -13.68 -0.83
C SER A 113 -21.84 -14.37 -1.55
N GLU A 114 -20.94 -13.60 -2.14
CA GLU A 114 -19.58 -14.10 -2.32
C GLU A 114 -19.01 -14.25 -0.92
N HIS A 115 -18.60 -15.45 -0.58
CA HIS A 115 -18.06 -15.81 0.72
C HIS A 115 -16.87 -14.91 1.04
N ILE A 116 -17.08 -13.90 1.89
CA ILE A 116 -16.01 -13.04 2.38
C ILE A 116 -15.09 -13.90 3.23
N ASN A 117 -13.86 -14.11 2.75
CA ASN A 117 -12.86 -14.86 3.51
C ASN A 117 -12.19 -13.94 4.54
N TYR A 118 -12.81 -13.82 5.70
CA TYR A 118 -12.31 -12.99 6.80
C TYR A 118 -10.88 -13.36 7.25
N THR A 119 -10.48 -14.62 7.12
CA THR A 119 -9.11 -15.05 7.41
C THR A 119 -8.12 -14.37 6.45
N THR A 120 -8.45 -14.34 5.17
CA THR A 120 -7.61 -13.67 4.15
C THR A 120 -7.55 -12.17 4.38
N ILE A 121 -8.68 -11.53 4.71
CA ILE A 121 -8.72 -10.09 5.04
C ILE A 121 -7.87 -9.82 6.27
N GLY A 122 -8.02 -10.59 7.33
CA GLY A 122 -7.23 -10.47 8.54
C GLY A 122 -5.72 -10.61 8.29
N HIS A 123 -5.31 -11.50 7.38
CA HIS A 123 -3.90 -11.61 6.96
C HIS A 123 -3.44 -10.35 6.22
N ARG A 124 -4.23 -9.83 5.30
CA ARG A 124 -3.91 -8.61 4.54
C ARG A 124 -3.79 -7.38 5.45
N VAL A 125 -4.71 -7.23 6.39
CA VAL A 125 -4.66 -6.14 7.37
C VAL A 125 -3.40 -6.23 8.23
N ARG A 126 -3.06 -7.42 8.75
CA ARG A 126 -1.82 -7.62 9.52
C ARG A 126 -0.56 -7.31 8.71
N SER A 127 -0.51 -7.71 7.45
CA SER A 127 0.62 -7.42 6.56
C SER A 127 0.74 -5.92 6.27
N PHE A 128 -0.40 -5.24 6.04
CA PHE A 128 -0.41 -3.79 5.92
C PHE A 128 0.06 -3.09 7.21
N LEU A 129 -0.39 -3.54 8.39
CA LEU A 129 0.03 -2.96 9.67
C LEU A 129 1.52 -3.14 9.94
N LYS A 130 2.15 -4.23 9.49
CA LYS A 130 3.62 -4.37 9.54
C LYS A 130 4.31 -3.29 8.70
N PHE A 131 3.81 -3.07 7.49
CA PHE A 131 4.32 -2.00 6.62
C PHE A 131 4.08 -0.61 7.22
N TYR A 132 2.92 -0.36 7.80
CA TYR A 132 2.63 0.89 8.51
C TYR A 132 3.58 1.13 9.69
N ASN A 133 3.84 0.11 10.51
CA ASN A 133 4.83 0.20 11.59
C ASN A 133 6.25 0.47 11.06
N PHE A 134 6.62 -0.11 9.91
CA PHE A 134 7.87 0.23 9.25
C PHE A 134 7.92 1.73 8.89
N LEU A 135 6.86 2.28 8.30
CA LEU A 135 6.81 3.71 7.97
C LEU A 135 6.94 4.60 9.22
N ILE A 136 6.28 4.24 10.32
CA ILE A 136 6.41 4.94 11.59
C ILE A 136 7.88 4.97 12.04
N ASN A 137 8.53 3.82 12.08
CA ASN A 137 9.92 3.70 12.53
C ASN A 137 10.90 4.49 11.67
N GLU A 138 10.67 4.55 10.35
CA GLU A 138 11.56 5.24 9.43
C GLU A 138 11.30 6.75 9.36
N TYR A 139 10.06 7.19 9.44
CA TYR A 139 9.67 8.55 9.06
C TYR A 139 9.01 9.38 10.16
N LEU A 140 8.68 8.80 11.33
CA LEU A 140 8.01 9.58 12.40
C LEU A 140 8.87 10.79 12.84
N SER A 141 10.18 10.62 12.92
CA SER A 141 11.10 11.69 13.28
C SER A 141 11.22 12.81 12.22
N MET A 142 10.79 12.49 10.99
CA MET A 142 10.80 13.43 9.85
C MET A 142 9.47 14.16 9.70
N GLN A 143 8.45 13.76 10.47
CA GLN A 143 7.14 14.41 10.44
C GLN A 143 7.27 15.86 10.92
N SER A 144 7.13 16.79 9.99
CA SER A 144 6.90 18.20 10.33
C SER A 144 5.41 18.42 10.58
N GLN A 145 5.04 19.51 11.29
CA GLN A 145 3.62 19.82 11.46
C GLN A 145 2.93 19.86 10.09
N PRO A 146 1.78 19.20 9.92
CA PRO A 146 1.12 19.07 8.63
C PRO A 146 0.76 20.45 8.10
N GLN A 147 1.39 20.86 7.02
CA GLN A 147 1.11 22.15 6.38
C GLN A 147 -0.10 22.08 5.44
N LEU A 148 -0.42 20.87 4.94
CA LEU A 148 -1.50 20.64 3.98
C LEU A 148 -2.29 19.38 4.32
N THR A 149 -3.60 19.48 4.24
CA THR A 149 -4.48 18.31 4.27
C THR A 149 -4.57 17.67 2.87
N LEU A 150 -4.98 16.38 2.80
CA LEU A 150 -5.20 15.72 1.50
C LEU A 150 -6.19 16.47 0.61
N LYS A 151 -7.21 17.11 1.20
CA LYS A 151 -8.19 17.93 0.45
C LYS A 151 -7.55 19.16 -0.20
N GLU A 152 -6.56 19.74 0.46
CA GLU A 152 -5.82 20.89 -0.07
C GLU A 152 -4.87 20.47 -1.20
N ILE A 153 -4.20 19.31 -1.06
CA ILE A 153 -3.38 18.74 -2.13
C ILE A 153 -4.21 18.45 -3.38
N GLN A 154 -5.41 17.87 -3.21
CA GLN A 154 -6.32 17.60 -4.33
C GLN A 154 -6.82 18.88 -5.01
N LYS A 155 -6.98 19.99 -4.28
CA LYS A 155 -7.34 21.28 -4.87
C LYS A 155 -6.22 21.86 -5.73
N ILE A 156 -4.96 21.73 -5.28
CA ILE A 156 -3.78 22.22 -6.01
C ILE A 156 -3.63 21.50 -7.37
N LYS A 157 -3.94 20.19 -7.42
CA LYS A 157 -3.82 19.40 -8.66
C LYS A 157 -4.96 19.61 -9.67
N LYS A 158 -6.07 20.25 -9.29
CA LYS A 158 -7.20 20.54 -10.19
C LYS A 158 -7.11 21.91 -10.87
N ASN A 159 -6.15 22.72 -10.50
CA ASN A 159 -5.79 23.99 -11.14
C ASN A 159 -4.55 23.81 -12.02
#